data_3f1f26e7eaae63876bee9aeee24da387
#
_entry.id   3f1f26e7eaae63876bee9aeee24da387
#
_cell.length_a   1.000
_cell.length_b   1.000
_cell.length_c   1.000
_cell.angle_alpha   90.00
_cell.angle_beta   90.00
_cell.angle_gamma   90.00
#
_symmetry.space_group_name_H-M   'P 1'
#
loop_
_entity.id
_entity.type
_entity.pdbx_description
1 polymer ?
#
loop_
_entity_poly.entity_id
_entity_poly.type
_entity_poly.pdbx_seq_one_letter_code
_entity_poly.pdbx_strand_id
1 'polypeptide(L)'
;MPNNPITTLPLDRLALHLAANHVPNAAHILQQEEGRRRMATKVPLWAQTPGIEYPPRLALEQCSGQPAAQYKARLVEQLLPDPAQRQHLVDLTGGLGVDFSFMASLFAQATYVEQQPQLCQLAAHNLPLLALPQAHIVNADATQHLTQLAPDSASLIFIDPARRSATGRKTVLIEDCQPDIITLAPSMLKAAPVVVVKLSTMLDIAAAVRALGCVSQVHIVATAGECKDLLLVITRQAKAQGGTNPLITATNILPDGSPGGTLSFTPQTEANATPPIAVQPLRYIYEPGPAIMKAGAFKTTALHYQLQKLHTNTHLYTASHLVPEFQGRTFELRATYTFGKAQLKALRSVTTQANLAVRNFPASVDSLRKRLKLRDGGPYYIFATTLADGSHALLLCEHV
;
A
#
# COMPACT_ATOMS: atom_id res chain seq x y z
N MET A 1 -25.99 -5.27 20.13
CA MET A 1 -27.47 -5.25 20.02
C MET A 1 -27.83 -5.18 18.55
N PRO A 2 -28.26 -6.25 17.90
CA PRO A 2 -28.73 -6.20 16.53
C PRO A 2 -30.13 -5.58 16.51
N ASN A 3 -30.39 -4.64 15.59
CA ASN A 3 -31.69 -4.01 15.31
C ASN A 3 -32.18 -2.89 16.25
N ASN A 4 -31.32 -1.94 16.57
CA ASN A 4 -31.87 -0.64 17.00
C ASN A 4 -32.19 0.18 15.72
N PRO A 5 -33.46 0.55 15.44
CA PRO A 5 -33.84 1.28 14.22
C PRO A 5 -33.13 2.64 14.08
N ILE A 6 -32.53 3.15 15.13
CA ILE A 6 -31.76 4.38 15.14
C ILE A 6 -30.42 4.23 14.38
N THR A 7 -29.79 3.05 14.41
CA THR A 7 -28.50 2.80 13.75
C THR A 7 -28.60 2.62 12.23
N THR A 8 -29.81 2.52 11.68
CA THR A 8 -30.03 2.42 10.22
C THR A 8 -30.26 3.78 9.55
N LEU A 9 -30.49 4.84 10.31
CA LEU A 9 -30.69 6.18 9.78
C LEU A 9 -29.41 6.73 9.12
N PRO A 10 -29.49 7.50 8.02
CA PRO A 10 -28.38 8.33 7.54
C PRO A 10 -27.82 9.22 8.69
N LEU A 11 -26.50 9.51 8.68
CA LEU A 11 -25.86 10.22 9.81
C LEU A 11 -26.45 11.61 10.08
N ASP A 12 -26.86 12.33 9.04
CA ASP A 12 -27.55 13.61 9.15
C ASP A 12 -28.90 13.47 9.85
N ARG A 13 -29.67 12.46 9.51
CA ARG A 13 -30.96 12.16 10.17
C ARG A 13 -30.78 11.65 11.58
N LEU A 14 -29.73 10.86 11.84
CA LEU A 14 -29.39 10.44 13.19
C LEU A 14 -29.06 11.66 14.06
N ALA A 15 -28.25 12.59 13.57
CA ALA A 15 -27.91 13.83 14.29
C ALA A 15 -29.16 14.63 14.65
N LEU A 16 -30.08 14.82 13.68
CA LEU A 16 -31.37 15.52 13.90
C LEU A 16 -32.25 14.78 14.91
N HIS A 17 -32.33 13.47 14.83
CA HIS A 17 -33.11 12.65 15.77
C HIS A 17 -32.58 12.76 17.20
N LEU A 18 -31.25 12.66 17.38
CA LEU A 18 -30.62 12.79 18.70
C LEU A 18 -30.84 14.17 19.31
N ALA A 19 -30.72 15.23 18.49
CA ALA A 19 -30.94 16.60 18.91
C ALA A 19 -32.43 16.86 19.30
N ALA A 20 -33.38 16.42 18.45
CA ALA A 20 -34.81 16.61 18.69
C ALA A 20 -35.31 15.88 19.93
N ASN A 21 -34.70 14.75 20.30
CA ASN A 21 -35.07 13.97 21.49
C ASN A 21 -34.20 14.31 22.73
N HIS A 22 -33.35 15.34 22.67
CA HIS A 22 -32.45 15.77 23.77
C HIS A 22 -31.64 14.60 24.35
N VAL A 23 -31.16 13.66 23.48
CA VAL A 23 -30.45 12.47 23.94
C VAL A 23 -29.13 12.88 24.60
N PRO A 24 -28.85 12.44 25.85
CA PRO A 24 -27.55 12.71 26.48
C PRO A 24 -26.40 12.17 25.66
N ASN A 25 -25.27 12.88 25.62
CA ASN A 25 -24.07 12.48 24.86
C ASN A 25 -24.29 12.26 23.35
N ALA A 26 -25.25 12.97 22.74
CA ALA A 26 -25.58 12.85 21.31
C ALA A 26 -24.36 12.95 20.38
N ALA A 27 -23.42 13.87 20.68
CA ALA A 27 -22.17 14.01 19.91
C ALA A 27 -21.29 12.76 19.97
N HIS A 28 -21.17 12.12 21.14
CA HIS A 28 -20.43 10.87 21.29
C HIS A 28 -21.11 9.73 20.53
N ILE A 29 -22.42 9.56 20.65
CA ILE A 29 -23.21 8.53 19.93
C ILE A 29 -23.01 8.70 18.42
N LEU A 30 -23.06 9.92 17.90
CA LEU A 30 -22.87 10.22 16.49
C LEU A 30 -21.46 9.87 16.05
N GLN A 31 -20.43 10.23 16.83
CA GLN A 31 -19.03 9.87 16.57
C GLN A 31 -18.83 8.34 16.52
N GLN A 32 -19.39 7.62 17.47
CA GLN A 32 -19.28 6.15 17.52
C GLN A 32 -19.94 5.50 16.30
N GLU A 33 -21.14 5.96 15.90
CA GLU A 33 -21.84 5.43 14.74
C GLU A 33 -21.14 5.81 13.42
N GLU A 34 -20.60 7.04 13.29
CA GLU A 34 -19.76 7.41 12.15
C GLU A 34 -18.51 6.51 12.08
N GLY A 35 -17.84 6.30 13.20
CA GLY A 35 -16.68 5.42 13.32
C GLY A 35 -16.99 3.99 12.89
N ARG A 36 -18.04 3.40 13.42
CA ARG A 36 -18.49 2.05 13.08
C ARG A 36 -18.79 1.88 11.59
N ARG A 37 -19.48 2.85 10.96
CA ARG A 37 -19.78 2.80 9.51
C ARG A 37 -18.53 2.89 8.65
N ARG A 38 -17.57 3.75 9.01
CA ARG A 38 -16.28 3.83 8.30
C ARG A 38 -15.49 2.54 8.42
N MET A 39 -15.46 1.99 9.63
CA MET A 39 -14.71 0.76 9.89
C MET A 39 -15.39 -0.46 9.31
N ALA A 40 -16.69 -0.45 9.03
CA ALA A 40 -17.40 -1.54 8.37
C ALA A 40 -16.81 -1.88 6.98
N THR A 41 -16.28 -0.90 6.26
CA THR A 41 -15.59 -1.10 4.98
C THR A 41 -14.09 -1.18 5.11
N LYS A 42 -13.49 -0.49 6.07
CA LYS A 42 -12.04 -0.37 6.22
C LYS A 42 -11.43 -1.51 7.05
N VAL A 43 -12.08 -1.85 8.19
CA VAL A 43 -11.67 -2.91 9.12
C VAL A 43 -12.93 -3.64 9.61
N PRO A 44 -13.55 -4.48 8.77
CA PRO A 44 -14.80 -5.17 9.08
C PRO A 44 -14.80 -5.93 10.41
N LEU A 45 -13.66 -6.56 10.78
CA LEU A 45 -13.51 -7.25 12.06
C LEU A 45 -13.83 -6.34 13.25
N TRP A 46 -13.31 -5.12 13.26
CA TRP A 46 -13.55 -4.16 14.34
C TRP A 46 -15.00 -3.70 14.38
N ALA A 47 -15.59 -3.43 13.20
CA ALA A 47 -16.98 -3.00 13.11
C ALA A 47 -18.00 -4.08 13.53
N GLN A 48 -17.62 -5.36 13.43
CA GLN A 48 -18.42 -6.51 13.83
C GLN A 48 -18.21 -6.89 15.32
N THR A 49 -17.12 -6.40 15.95
CA THR A 49 -16.84 -6.67 17.36
C THR A 49 -17.68 -5.74 18.24
N PRO A 50 -18.58 -6.29 19.09
CA PRO A 50 -19.42 -5.48 19.96
C PRO A 50 -18.57 -4.71 20.99
N GLY A 51 -18.95 -3.46 21.26
CA GLY A 51 -18.32 -2.63 22.28
C GLY A 51 -17.05 -1.90 21.85
N ILE A 52 -16.57 -2.08 20.62
CA ILE A 52 -15.43 -1.30 20.09
C ILE A 52 -15.78 0.21 20.11
N GLU A 53 -14.88 0.99 20.67
CA GLU A 53 -14.92 2.45 20.63
C GLU A 53 -14.05 3.03 19.53
N TYR A 54 -14.50 4.15 18.96
CA TYR A 54 -13.86 4.79 17.81
C TYR A 54 -13.41 6.21 18.16
N PRO A 55 -12.15 6.58 17.79
CA PRO A 55 -11.66 7.94 17.96
C PRO A 55 -12.30 8.90 16.94
N PRO A 56 -12.01 10.22 17.03
CA PRO A 56 -12.37 11.17 15.99
C PRO A 56 -11.88 10.76 14.61
N ARG A 57 -12.57 11.22 13.58
CA ARG A 57 -12.42 10.87 12.15
C ARG A 57 -10.98 10.78 11.64
N LEU A 58 -10.10 11.72 12.03
CA LEU A 58 -8.73 11.80 11.51
C LEU A 58 -7.92 10.51 11.75
N ALA A 59 -7.98 9.95 12.96
CA ALA A 59 -7.29 8.72 13.29
C ALA A 59 -7.83 7.51 12.50
N LEU A 60 -9.16 7.48 12.25
CA LEU A 60 -9.79 6.45 11.41
C LEU A 60 -9.35 6.53 9.94
N GLU A 61 -9.09 7.73 9.42
CA GLU A 61 -8.61 7.90 8.05
C GLU A 61 -7.16 7.44 7.88
N GLN A 62 -6.32 7.67 8.88
CA GLN A 62 -4.89 7.36 8.85
C GLN A 62 -4.54 5.89 9.13
N CYS A 63 -5.38 5.15 9.83
CA CYS A 63 -5.09 3.74 10.13
C CYS A 63 -5.08 2.85 8.88
N SER A 64 -4.42 1.70 8.96
CA SER A 64 -4.45 0.67 7.92
C SER A 64 -5.85 0.11 7.69
N GLY A 65 -6.12 -0.35 6.47
CA GLY A 65 -7.28 -1.21 6.20
C GLY A 65 -6.98 -2.66 6.58
N GLN A 66 -8.04 -3.44 6.84
CA GLN A 66 -7.93 -4.84 7.24
C GLN A 66 -7.08 -5.69 6.28
N PRO A 67 -7.22 -5.61 4.93
CA PRO A 67 -6.39 -6.39 4.03
C PRO A 67 -4.88 -6.12 4.20
N ALA A 68 -4.50 -4.86 4.42
CA ALA A 68 -3.11 -4.47 4.64
C ALA A 68 -2.59 -4.92 6.03
N ALA A 69 -3.41 -4.86 7.07
CA ALA A 69 -3.06 -5.37 8.40
C ALA A 69 -2.90 -6.90 8.39
N GLN A 70 -3.78 -7.62 7.70
CA GLN A 70 -3.64 -9.07 7.50
C GLN A 70 -2.39 -9.44 6.71
N TYR A 71 -1.99 -8.61 5.74
CA TYR A 71 -0.73 -8.82 5.02
C TYR A 71 0.47 -8.74 5.97
N LYS A 72 0.49 -7.77 6.89
CA LYS A 72 1.55 -7.65 7.91
C LYS A 72 1.60 -8.86 8.85
N ALA A 73 0.44 -9.37 9.26
CA ALA A 73 0.36 -10.60 10.04
C ALA A 73 0.96 -11.80 9.27
N ARG A 74 0.59 -12.00 7.99
CA ARG A 74 1.21 -13.03 7.16
C ARG A 74 2.71 -12.82 6.95
N LEU A 75 3.16 -11.58 6.82
CA LEU A 75 4.59 -11.27 6.75
C LEU A 75 5.32 -11.69 8.02
N VAL A 76 4.73 -11.45 9.20
CA VAL A 76 5.29 -11.96 10.49
C VAL A 76 5.43 -13.48 10.48
N GLU A 77 4.43 -14.22 9.99
CA GLU A 77 4.49 -15.68 9.88
C GLU A 77 5.60 -16.14 8.92
N GLN A 78 5.86 -15.40 7.85
CA GLN A 78 6.95 -15.71 6.92
C GLN A 78 8.33 -15.40 7.52
N LEU A 79 8.44 -14.31 8.28
CA LEU A 79 9.70 -13.89 8.92
C LEU A 79 10.07 -14.76 10.13
N LEU A 80 9.06 -15.24 10.86
CA LEU A 80 9.16 -16.08 12.05
C LEU A 80 8.25 -17.31 11.88
N PRO A 81 8.63 -18.27 11.01
CA PRO A 81 7.75 -19.39 10.63
C PRO A 81 7.46 -20.35 11.79
N ASP A 82 8.41 -20.54 12.69
CA ASP A 82 8.20 -21.33 13.91
C ASP A 82 7.44 -20.50 14.95
N PRO A 83 6.24 -20.94 15.41
CA PRO A 83 5.52 -20.28 16.49
C PRO A 83 6.35 -20.08 17.77
N ALA A 84 7.31 -20.96 18.06
CA ALA A 84 8.20 -20.83 19.21
C ALA A 84 9.11 -19.60 19.14
N GLN A 85 9.35 -19.05 17.95
CA GLN A 85 10.10 -17.81 17.77
C GLN A 85 9.26 -16.54 18.03
N ARG A 86 7.92 -16.65 18.06
CA ARG A 86 7.00 -15.52 18.22
C ARG A 86 6.67 -15.29 19.71
N GLN A 87 7.71 -14.99 20.51
CA GLN A 87 7.56 -14.79 21.94
C GLN A 87 7.05 -13.39 22.28
N HIS A 88 7.65 -12.34 21.71
CA HIS A 88 7.31 -10.98 22.08
C HIS A 88 7.34 -10.04 20.86
N LEU A 89 6.18 -9.42 20.58
CA LEU A 89 6.04 -8.29 19.65
C LEU A 89 6.16 -6.98 20.42
N VAL A 90 6.92 -6.02 19.90
CA VAL A 90 6.90 -4.63 20.36
C VAL A 90 6.51 -3.73 19.19
N ASP A 91 5.35 -3.08 19.27
CA ASP A 91 4.96 -2.01 18.36
C ASP A 91 5.29 -0.67 19.01
N LEU A 92 6.28 0.05 18.46
CA LEU A 92 6.77 1.32 19.01
C LEU A 92 5.88 2.52 18.67
N THR A 93 4.87 2.34 17.80
CA THR A 93 4.01 3.42 17.29
C THR A 93 2.58 2.93 17.12
N GLY A 94 1.98 2.44 18.18
CA GLY A 94 0.71 1.70 18.18
C GLY A 94 -0.46 2.38 17.47
N GLY A 95 -0.54 3.73 17.52
CA GLY A 95 -1.58 4.50 16.84
C GLY A 95 -3.00 4.06 17.22
N LEU A 96 -3.86 3.82 16.23
CA LEU A 96 -5.20 3.26 16.49
C LEU A 96 -5.16 1.77 16.90
N GLY A 97 -4.05 1.07 16.68
CA GLY A 97 -3.90 -0.34 17.04
C GLY A 97 -4.40 -1.34 16.00
N VAL A 98 -4.76 -0.90 14.79
CA VAL A 98 -5.25 -1.83 13.75
C VAL A 98 -4.15 -2.81 13.34
N ASP A 99 -2.98 -2.34 12.91
CA ASP A 99 -1.87 -3.21 12.52
C ASP A 99 -1.42 -4.10 13.70
N PHE A 100 -1.31 -3.50 14.88
CA PHE A 100 -0.99 -4.21 16.13
C PHE A 100 -1.97 -5.36 16.38
N SER A 101 -3.28 -5.13 16.27
CA SER A 101 -4.29 -6.14 16.62
C SER A 101 -4.20 -7.41 15.76
N PHE A 102 -3.81 -7.30 14.50
CA PHE A 102 -3.63 -8.46 13.63
C PHE A 102 -2.30 -9.18 13.87
N MET A 103 -1.22 -8.44 14.16
CA MET A 103 0.08 -9.05 14.42
C MET A 103 0.17 -9.65 15.83
N ALA A 104 -0.36 -8.98 16.84
CA ALA A 104 -0.26 -9.39 18.25
C ALA A 104 -0.88 -10.76 18.53
N SER A 105 -1.91 -11.15 17.78
CA SER A 105 -2.55 -12.48 17.88
C SER A 105 -1.59 -13.65 17.59
N LEU A 106 -0.46 -13.38 16.94
CA LEU A 106 0.54 -14.39 16.58
C LEU A 106 1.61 -14.59 17.67
N PHE A 107 1.66 -13.73 18.68
CA PHE A 107 2.71 -13.72 19.71
C PHE A 107 2.20 -14.13 21.09
N ALA A 108 3.09 -14.72 21.87
CA ALA A 108 2.80 -15.06 23.28
C ALA A 108 2.63 -13.80 24.13
N GLN A 109 3.39 -12.73 23.84
CA GLN A 109 3.31 -11.41 24.47
C GLN A 109 3.36 -10.33 23.39
N ALA A 110 2.67 -9.21 23.64
CA ALA A 110 2.71 -8.07 22.73
C ALA A 110 2.68 -6.76 23.52
N THR A 111 3.61 -5.85 23.22
CA THR A 111 3.69 -4.52 23.81
C THR A 111 3.29 -3.48 22.78
N TYR A 112 2.25 -2.71 23.10
CA TYR A 112 1.77 -1.58 22.34
C TYR A 112 2.28 -0.30 22.97
N VAL A 113 3.11 0.47 22.26
CA VAL A 113 3.67 1.74 22.73
C VAL A 113 3.07 2.89 21.95
N GLU A 114 2.52 3.88 22.64
CA GLU A 114 1.90 5.06 22.01
C GLU A 114 2.09 6.29 22.93
N GLN A 115 2.48 7.41 22.33
CA GLN A 115 2.74 8.65 23.08
C GLN A 115 1.45 9.40 23.45
N GLN A 116 0.35 9.22 22.71
CA GLN A 116 -0.93 9.88 22.93
C GLN A 116 -1.75 9.14 23.97
N PRO A 117 -2.00 9.73 25.18
CA PRO A 117 -2.74 9.03 26.24
C PRO A 117 -4.15 8.59 25.83
N GLN A 118 -4.80 9.38 24.96
CA GLN A 118 -6.16 9.07 24.48
C GLN A 118 -6.20 7.80 23.64
N LEU A 119 -5.18 7.58 22.79
CA LEU A 119 -5.06 6.34 21.99
C LEU A 119 -4.70 5.14 22.88
N CYS A 120 -3.88 5.34 23.92
CA CYS A 120 -3.62 4.31 24.93
C CYS A 120 -4.89 3.89 25.68
N GLN A 121 -5.72 4.84 26.10
CA GLN A 121 -7.01 4.55 26.75
C GLN A 121 -7.95 3.78 25.82
N LEU A 122 -8.02 4.19 24.56
CA LEU A 122 -8.81 3.51 23.55
C LEU A 122 -8.32 2.07 23.29
N ALA A 123 -7.00 1.90 23.19
CA ALA A 123 -6.39 0.57 23.05
C ALA A 123 -6.67 -0.31 24.26
N ALA A 124 -6.59 0.24 25.48
CA ALA A 124 -6.91 -0.49 26.72
C ALA A 124 -8.37 -0.98 26.77
N HIS A 125 -9.29 -0.23 26.14
CA HIS A 125 -10.68 -0.65 26.00
C HIS A 125 -10.85 -1.68 24.87
N ASN A 126 -10.29 -1.43 23.70
CA ASN A 126 -10.56 -2.19 22.47
C ASN A 126 -9.81 -3.53 22.38
N LEU A 127 -8.52 -3.59 22.79
CA LEU A 127 -7.69 -4.78 22.58
C LEU A 127 -8.22 -6.02 23.31
N PRO A 128 -8.73 -5.95 24.55
CA PRO A 128 -9.40 -7.09 25.19
C PRO A 128 -10.62 -7.60 24.41
N LEU A 129 -11.42 -6.70 23.82
CA LEU A 129 -12.58 -7.05 23.01
C LEU A 129 -12.20 -7.76 21.70
N LEU A 130 -10.99 -7.53 21.21
CA LEU A 130 -10.39 -8.19 20.05
C LEU A 130 -9.65 -9.50 20.41
N ALA A 131 -9.90 -10.04 21.60
CA ALA A 131 -9.30 -11.28 22.13
C ALA A 131 -7.75 -11.21 22.24
N LEU A 132 -7.22 -10.07 22.65
CA LEU A 132 -5.78 -9.83 22.87
C LEU A 132 -5.44 -9.56 24.34
N PRO A 133 -5.72 -10.51 25.28
CA PRO A 133 -5.44 -10.32 26.71
C PRO A 133 -3.93 -10.25 27.03
N GLN A 134 -3.08 -10.72 26.11
CA GLN A 134 -1.61 -10.67 26.23
C GLN A 134 -1.03 -9.29 25.83
N ALA A 135 -1.85 -8.35 25.39
CA ALA A 135 -1.40 -7.02 25.00
C ALA A 135 -1.10 -6.17 26.23
N HIS A 136 0.13 -5.66 26.31
CA HIS A 136 0.57 -4.70 27.32
C HIS A 136 0.65 -3.31 26.70
N ILE A 137 -0.03 -2.33 27.30
CA ILE A 137 -0.11 -0.97 26.79
C ILE A 137 0.83 -0.07 27.59
N VAL A 138 1.69 0.65 26.87
CA VAL A 138 2.67 1.58 27.43
C VAL A 138 2.44 2.95 26.83
N ASN A 139 2.08 3.93 27.69
CA ASN A 139 2.03 5.31 27.28
C ASN A 139 3.41 5.95 27.38
N ALA A 140 4.16 5.95 26.30
CA ALA A 140 5.52 6.47 26.23
C ALA A 140 5.88 6.94 24.81
N ASP A 141 6.92 7.76 24.70
CA ASP A 141 7.61 8.02 23.45
C ASP A 141 8.39 6.75 22.98
N ALA A 142 8.35 6.47 21.68
CA ALA A 142 8.99 5.32 21.07
C ALA A 142 10.50 5.22 21.39
N THR A 143 11.20 6.36 21.33
CA THR A 143 12.65 6.43 21.57
C THR A 143 12.96 6.14 23.04
N GLN A 144 12.18 6.71 23.96
CA GLN A 144 12.34 6.47 25.40
C GLN A 144 12.09 4.99 25.73
N HIS A 145 11.01 4.40 25.23
CA HIS A 145 10.70 3.00 25.47
C HIS A 145 11.81 2.08 24.90
N LEU A 146 12.30 2.37 23.69
CA LEU A 146 13.36 1.60 23.06
C LEU A 146 14.65 1.56 23.90
N THR A 147 15.00 2.65 24.60
CA THR A 147 16.19 2.69 25.47
C THR A 147 16.08 1.77 26.70
N GLN A 148 14.87 1.38 27.08
CA GLN A 148 14.58 0.51 28.22
C GLN A 148 14.56 -0.96 27.83
N LEU A 149 14.50 -1.29 26.53
CA LEU A 149 14.50 -2.67 26.06
C LEU A 149 15.87 -3.33 26.24
N ALA A 150 15.91 -4.46 26.90
CA ALA A 150 17.11 -5.28 26.99
C ALA A 150 17.49 -5.87 25.61
N PRO A 151 18.76 -6.20 25.37
CA PRO A 151 19.15 -6.96 24.19
C PRO A 151 18.32 -8.27 24.09
N ASP A 152 17.91 -8.59 22.87
CA ASP A 152 17.14 -9.81 22.54
C ASP A 152 15.83 -9.98 23.35
N SER A 153 15.24 -8.88 23.86
CA SER A 153 14.00 -8.91 24.64
C SER A 153 12.73 -8.97 23.78
N ALA A 154 12.84 -8.74 22.49
CA ALA A 154 11.74 -8.85 21.53
C ALA A 154 12.09 -9.82 20.39
N SER A 155 11.11 -10.54 19.89
CA SER A 155 11.23 -11.37 18.67
C SER A 155 11.12 -10.52 17.41
N LEU A 156 10.24 -9.50 17.47
CA LEU A 156 9.99 -8.56 16.38
C LEU A 156 9.64 -7.19 16.94
N ILE A 157 10.21 -6.15 16.34
CA ILE A 157 9.79 -4.77 16.52
C ILE A 157 9.06 -4.29 15.27
N PHE A 158 7.90 -3.67 15.45
CA PHE A 158 7.18 -2.94 14.42
C PHE A 158 7.23 -1.44 14.70
N ILE A 159 7.35 -0.62 13.65
CA ILE A 159 7.35 0.84 13.78
C ILE A 159 6.76 1.49 12.53
N ASP A 160 5.82 2.43 12.70
CA ASP A 160 5.18 3.26 11.66
C ASP A 160 5.43 4.74 11.98
N PRO A 161 6.62 5.28 11.61
CA PRO A 161 6.96 6.65 11.97
C PRO A 161 6.09 7.66 11.24
N ALA A 162 5.68 8.72 11.95
CA ALA A 162 4.99 9.85 11.37
C ALA A 162 5.95 10.67 10.47
N ARG A 163 5.39 11.48 9.57
CA ARG A 163 6.18 12.44 8.77
C ARG A 163 6.31 13.77 9.52
N ARG A 164 7.47 14.40 9.46
CA ARG A 164 7.61 15.81 9.84
C ARG A 164 6.90 16.68 8.81
N SER A 165 5.86 17.39 9.21
CA SER A 165 5.04 18.25 8.34
C SER A 165 5.67 19.60 8.00
N ALA A 166 6.94 19.86 8.37
CA ALA A 166 7.47 21.21 8.53
C ALA A 166 7.96 21.94 7.26
N THR A 167 8.07 21.31 6.08
CA THR A 167 8.79 21.97 4.97
C THR A 167 8.07 22.04 3.62
N GLY A 168 6.85 21.59 3.48
CA GLY A 168 6.10 21.69 2.20
C GLY A 168 6.80 21.03 0.99
N ARG A 169 7.86 20.25 1.20
CA ARG A 169 8.60 19.55 0.14
C ARG A 169 7.77 18.43 -0.45
N LYS A 170 7.80 18.30 -1.77
CA LYS A 170 7.10 17.21 -2.51
C LYS A 170 7.76 15.84 -2.33
N THR A 171 9.04 15.79 -1.95
CA THR A 171 9.80 14.55 -1.78
C THR A 171 9.86 14.19 -0.29
N VAL A 172 9.46 12.97 0.04
CA VAL A 172 9.56 12.41 1.39
C VAL A 172 10.87 11.62 1.46
N LEU A 173 11.76 12.02 2.37
CA LEU A 173 12.98 11.31 2.67
C LEU A 173 12.82 10.50 3.95
N ILE A 174 13.63 9.44 4.12
CA ILE A 174 13.58 8.63 5.35
C ILE A 174 14.05 9.44 6.56
N GLU A 175 14.93 10.43 6.35
CA GLU A 175 15.42 11.39 7.34
C GLU A 175 14.30 12.33 7.86
N ASP A 176 13.20 12.46 7.12
CA ASP A 176 12.04 13.26 7.52
C ASP A 176 11.07 12.49 8.44
N CYS A 177 11.36 11.22 8.74
CA CYS A 177 10.55 10.38 9.62
C CYS A 177 10.73 10.78 11.09
N GLN A 178 9.65 10.65 11.87
CA GLN A 178 9.67 10.84 13.31
C GLN A 178 8.93 9.69 14.00
N PRO A 179 9.63 8.89 14.82
CA PRO A 179 11.05 9.00 15.18
C PRO A 179 12.00 8.73 14.00
N ASP A 180 13.25 9.18 14.14
CA ASP A 180 14.31 8.98 13.15
C ASP A 180 14.74 7.51 13.10
N ILE A 181 14.31 6.83 12.05
CA ILE A 181 14.54 5.39 11.87
C ILE A 181 16.02 5.05 11.66
N ILE A 182 16.76 5.93 10.98
CA ILE A 182 18.20 5.68 10.71
C ILE A 182 18.97 5.66 12.03
N THR A 183 18.72 6.63 12.88
CA THR A 183 19.35 6.71 14.22
C THR A 183 18.91 5.57 15.14
N LEU A 184 17.64 5.13 15.05
CA LEU A 184 17.11 4.10 15.93
C LEU A 184 17.40 2.66 15.46
N ALA A 185 17.71 2.43 14.19
CA ALA A 185 17.91 1.09 13.64
C ALA A 185 18.93 0.24 14.42
N PRO A 186 20.10 0.76 14.85
CA PRO A 186 21.05 -0.03 15.66
C PRO A 186 20.46 -0.49 17.00
N SER A 187 19.71 0.38 17.69
CA SER A 187 19.09 0.08 18.98
C SER A 187 17.93 -0.92 18.82
N MET A 188 17.11 -0.75 17.80
CA MET A 188 16.05 -1.72 17.47
C MET A 188 16.64 -3.10 17.16
N LEU A 189 17.70 -3.18 16.34
CA LEU A 189 18.36 -4.43 16.00
C LEU A 189 19.13 -5.04 17.20
N LYS A 190 19.47 -4.27 18.23
CA LYS A 190 19.97 -4.79 19.49
C LYS A 190 18.88 -5.47 20.31
N ALA A 191 17.67 -4.88 20.34
CA ALA A 191 16.53 -5.39 21.10
C ALA A 191 15.80 -6.55 20.41
N ALA A 192 15.79 -6.60 19.07
CA ALA A 192 15.13 -7.65 18.29
C ALA A 192 15.96 -8.08 17.07
N PRO A 193 15.95 -9.36 16.65
CA PRO A 193 16.63 -9.82 15.44
C PRO A 193 15.98 -9.31 14.15
N VAL A 194 14.68 -9.00 14.19
CA VAL A 194 13.86 -8.56 13.04
C VAL A 194 13.09 -7.30 13.40
N VAL A 195 13.15 -6.31 12.52
CA VAL A 195 12.36 -5.08 12.65
C VAL A 195 11.59 -4.85 11.35
N VAL A 196 10.31 -4.55 11.44
CA VAL A 196 9.47 -4.17 10.30
C VAL A 196 9.15 -2.69 10.42
N VAL A 197 9.61 -1.91 9.44
CA VAL A 197 9.41 -0.46 9.36
C VAL A 197 8.37 -0.18 8.28
N LYS A 198 7.23 0.40 8.64
CA LYS A 198 6.22 0.87 7.70
C LYS A 198 6.52 2.31 7.32
N LEU A 199 6.57 2.59 6.03
CA LEU A 199 6.92 3.90 5.51
C LEU A 199 5.87 4.41 4.52
N SER A 200 5.91 5.70 4.25
CA SER A 200 5.11 6.31 3.21
C SER A 200 5.43 5.72 1.83
N THR A 201 4.40 5.41 1.06
CA THR A 201 4.53 4.97 -0.33
C THR A 201 5.11 6.05 -1.27
N MET A 202 5.24 7.30 -0.82
CA MET A 202 5.90 8.39 -1.56
C MET A 202 7.44 8.35 -1.48
N LEU A 203 8.00 7.57 -0.53
CA LEU A 203 9.43 7.55 -0.24
C LEU A 203 10.21 6.80 -1.34
N ASP A 204 11.43 7.26 -1.65
CA ASP A 204 12.34 6.56 -2.58
C ASP A 204 12.92 5.31 -1.92
N ILE A 205 12.59 4.15 -2.48
CA ILE A 205 12.98 2.84 -1.94
C ILE A 205 14.50 2.68 -1.96
N ALA A 206 15.16 3.04 -3.07
CA ALA A 206 16.60 2.85 -3.21
C ALA A 206 17.38 3.78 -2.26
N ALA A 207 16.91 5.01 -2.06
CA ALA A 207 17.49 5.94 -1.09
C ALA A 207 17.34 5.40 0.34
N ALA A 208 16.14 4.91 0.72
CA ALA A 208 15.91 4.35 2.05
C ALA A 208 16.75 3.10 2.33
N VAL A 209 16.87 2.19 1.37
CA VAL A 209 17.69 0.99 1.48
C VAL A 209 19.16 1.35 1.70
N ARG A 210 19.68 2.33 0.94
CA ARG A 210 21.06 2.81 1.11
C ARG A 210 21.29 3.47 2.46
N ALA A 211 20.35 4.33 2.89
CA ALA A 211 20.47 5.06 4.16
C ALA A 211 20.48 4.12 5.38
N LEU A 212 19.66 3.06 5.35
CA LEU A 212 19.58 2.09 6.44
C LEU A 212 20.74 1.07 6.43
N GLY A 213 21.19 0.62 5.25
CA GLY A 213 22.29 -0.33 5.11
C GLY A 213 22.08 -1.71 5.78
N CYS A 214 20.85 -2.04 6.17
CA CYS A 214 20.51 -3.27 6.88
C CYS A 214 19.17 -3.88 6.42
N VAL A 215 18.69 -3.50 5.22
CA VAL A 215 17.42 -3.97 4.68
C VAL A 215 17.59 -5.35 4.04
N SER A 216 16.81 -6.33 4.50
CA SER A 216 16.76 -7.69 3.94
C SER A 216 15.63 -7.83 2.92
N GLN A 217 14.48 -7.21 3.18
CA GLN A 217 13.30 -7.29 2.32
C GLN A 217 12.60 -5.94 2.23
N VAL A 218 11.94 -5.71 1.08
CA VAL A 218 11.06 -4.56 0.83
C VAL A 218 9.73 -5.09 0.32
N HIS A 219 8.63 -4.74 0.97
CA HIS A 219 7.30 -5.12 0.54
C HIS A 219 6.50 -3.89 0.11
N ILE A 220 6.02 -3.89 -1.11
CA ILE A 220 5.12 -2.88 -1.65
C ILE A 220 3.74 -3.52 -1.75
N VAL A 221 2.81 -3.01 -0.97
CA VAL A 221 1.46 -3.54 -0.85
C VAL A 221 0.47 -2.59 -1.50
N ALA A 222 -0.25 -3.08 -2.50
CA ALA A 222 -1.31 -2.33 -3.15
C ALA A 222 -2.67 -3.03 -3.00
N THR A 223 -3.72 -2.25 -2.85
CA THR A 223 -5.11 -2.72 -2.87
C THR A 223 -6.00 -1.66 -3.52
N ALA A 224 -7.06 -2.09 -4.19
CA ALA A 224 -8.01 -1.20 -4.88
C ALA A 224 -7.33 -0.20 -5.84
N GLY A 225 -6.27 -0.61 -6.52
CA GLY A 225 -5.57 0.24 -7.50
C GLY A 225 -4.58 1.26 -6.93
N GLU A 226 -4.28 1.21 -5.62
CA GLU A 226 -3.36 2.15 -4.96
C GLU A 226 -2.33 1.42 -4.09
N CYS A 227 -1.09 1.93 -4.05
CA CYS A 227 -0.12 1.50 -3.04
C CYS A 227 -0.55 2.02 -1.67
N LYS A 228 -0.72 1.09 -0.71
CA LYS A 228 -1.13 1.42 0.66
C LYS A 228 0.02 1.39 1.64
N ASP A 229 0.91 0.40 1.55
CA ASP A 229 2.04 0.26 2.45
C ASP A 229 3.35 0.07 1.69
N LEU A 230 4.41 0.64 2.23
CA LEU A 230 5.80 0.32 1.95
C LEU A 230 6.41 -0.19 3.25
N LEU A 231 6.78 -1.48 3.30
CA LEU A 231 7.37 -2.10 4.47
C LEU A 231 8.83 -2.44 4.18
N LEU A 232 9.73 -2.01 5.06
CA LEU A 232 11.12 -2.43 5.05
C LEU A 232 11.35 -3.41 6.20
N VAL A 233 11.89 -4.58 5.88
CA VAL A 233 12.36 -5.54 6.88
C VAL A 233 13.85 -5.34 7.06
N ILE A 234 14.28 -4.94 8.25
CA ILE A 234 15.68 -4.82 8.60
C ILE A 234 16.07 -5.94 9.57
N THR A 235 17.25 -6.52 9.37
CA THR A 235 17.72 -7.65 10.16
C THR A 235 19.22 -7.51 10.49
N ARG A 236 19.64 -8.15 11.57
CA ARG A 236 21.07 -8.22 11.94
C ARG A 236 21.91 -8.89 10.85
N GLN A 237 21.36 -9.94 10.21
CA GLN A 237 22.04 -10.65 9.13
C GLN A 237 22.27 -9.75 7.92
N ALA A 238 21.24 -9.00 7.48
CA ALA A 238 21.39 -8.06 6.37
C ALA A 238 22.40 -6.97 6.67
N LYS A 239 22.45 -6.48 7.93
CA LYS A 239 23.48 -5.52 8.37
C LYS A 239 24.88 -6.08 8.21
N ALA A 240 25.12 -7.33 8.59
CA ALA A 240 26.42 -7.99 8.43
C ALA A 240 26.82 -8.18 6.95
N GLN A 241 25.84 -8.29 6.05
CA GLN A 241 26.03 -8.47 4.60
C GLN A 241 26.00 -7.17 3.79
N GLY A 242 25.89 -6.00 4.46
CA GLY A 242 25.85 -4.69 3.80
C GLY A 242 24.49 -4.27 3.26
N GLY A 243 23.42 -5.09 3.36
CA GLY A 243 21.99 -4.76 3.17
C GLY A 243 21.58 -3.96 1.93
N THR A 244 22.34 -4.03 0.83
CA THR A 244 22.13 -3.18 -0.36
C THR A 244 21.36 -3.84 -1.50
N ASN A 245 21.13 -5.14 -1.43
CA ASN A 245 20.41 -5.93 -2.45
C ASN A 245 19.24 -6.73 -1.85
N PRO A 246 18.24 -6.05 -1.25
CA PRO A 246 17.12 -6.72 -0.60
C PRO A 246 16.23 -7.47 -1.60
N LEU A 247 15.50 -8.47 -1.12
CA LEU A 247 14.38 -9.05 -1.87
C LEU A 247 13.24 -8.02 -1.88
N ILE A 248 12.84 -7.56 -3.07
CA ILE A 248 11.72 -6.63 -3.26
C ILE A 248 10.51 -7.44 -3.72
N THR A 249 9.41 -7.30 -2.99
CA THR A 249 8.15 -8.00 -3.26
C THR A 249 7.05 -6.98 -3.51
N ALA A 250 6.50 -6.99 -4.73
CA ALA A 250 5.35 -6.19 -5.12
C ALA A 250 4.09 -7.06 -5.07
N THR A 251 3.14 -6.74 -4.20
CA THR A 251 1.93 -7.53 -3.99
C THR A 251 0.68 -6.68 -4.18
N ASN A 252 -0.26 -7.17 -5.00
CA ASN A 252 -1.64 -6.72 -4.96
C ASN A 252 -2.42 -7.59 -3.96
N ILE A 253 -3.25 -6.95 -3.14
CA ILE A 253 -4.18 -7.64 -2.25
C ILE A 253 -5.59 -7.41 -2.75
N LEU A 254 -6.37 -8.47 -2.84
CA LEU A 254 -7.79 -8.40 -3.15
C LEU A 254 -8.59 -7.85 -1.95
N PRO A 255 -9.83 -7.40 -2.15
CA PRO A 255 -10.65 -6.84 -1.06
C PRO A 255 -10.89 -7.79 0.10
N ASP A 256 -10.86 -9.11 -0.14
CA ASP A 256 -10.98 -10.16 0.89
C ASP A 256 -9.67 -10.41 1.66
N GLY A 257 -8.59 -9.70 1.30
CA GLY A 257 -7.27 -9.84 1.92
C GLY A 257 -6.39 -10.94 1.32
N SER A 258 -6.88 -11.71 0.35
CA SER A 258 -6.08 -12.72 -0.35
C SER A 258 -5.08 -12.07 -1.32
N PRO A 259 -3.95 -12.73 -1.66
CA PRO A 259 -3.03 -12.23 -2.67
C PRO A 259 -3.69 -12.22 -4.05
N GLY A 260 -3.71 -11.06 -4.72
CA GLY A 260 -4.16 -10.87 -6.10
C GLY A 260 -3.00 -10.87 -7.10
N GLY A 261 -1.86 -11.42 -6.71
CA GLY A 261 -0.62 -11.52 -7.47
C GLY A 261 0.57 -10.96 -6.71
N THR A 262 1.70 -11.62 -6.86
CA THR A 262 2.97 -11.24 -6.21
C THR A 262 4.12 -11.41 -7.19
N LEU A 263 4.98 -10.39 -7.28
CA LEU A 263 6.21 -10.41 -8.04
C LEU A 263 7.38 -10.10 -7.11
N SER A 264 8.38 -10.99 -7.06
CA SER A 264 9.58 -10.82 -6.24
C SER A 264 10.84 -10.78 -7.10
N PHE A 265 11.75 -9.89 -6.77
CA PHE A 265 13.02 -9.69 -7.47
C PHE A 265 14.03 -9.00 -6.55
N THR A 266 15.29 -8.90 -6.98
CA THR A 266 16.30 -8.05 -6.32
C THR A 266 16.71 -6.90 -7.25
N PRO A 267 17.25 -5.79 -6.71
CA PRO A 267 17.81 -4.72 -7.56
C PRO A 267 18.81 -5.25 -8.59
N GLN A 268 19.62 -6.23 -8.21
CA GLN A 268 20.60 -6.87 -9.10
C GLN A 268 19.93 -7.62 -10.24
N THR A 269 18.86 -8.40 -9.95
CA THR A 269 18.13 -9.14 -11.01
C THR A 269 17.42 -8.20 -11.96
N GLU A 270 16.81 -7.12 -11.48
CA GLU A 270 16.19 -6.08 -12.33
C GLU A 270 17.23 -5.38 -13.21
N ALA A 271 18.40 -5.02 -12.65
CA ALA A 271 19.47 -4.36 -13.39
C ALA A 271 19.96 -5.23 -14.56
N ASN A 272 20.16 -6.54 -14.32
CA ASN A 272 20.71 -7.48 -15.28
C ASN A 272 19.67 -8.04 -16.28
N ALA A 273 18.39 -7.85 -16.01
CA ALA A 273 17.33 -8.35 -16.87
C ALA A 273 17.36 -7.69 -18.26
N THR A 274 17.17 -8.49 -19.30
CA THR A 274 17.12 -8.10 -20.72
C THR A 274 15.82 -8.60 -21.36
N PRO A 275 14.70 -7.94 -21.13
CA PRO A 275 13.42 -8.35 -21.71
C PRO A 275 13.38 -8.08 -23.21
N PRO A 276 12.64 -8.89 -23.98
CA PRO A 276 12.42 -8.65 -25.39
C PRO A 276 11.62 -7.35 -25.60
N ILE A 277 11.95 -6.65 -26.68
CA ILE A 277 11.22 -5.45 -27.13
C ILE A 277 10.43 -5.82 -28.40
N ALA A 278 9.13 -5.52 -28.40
CA ALA A 278 8.26 -5.82 -29.52
C ALA A 278 8.53 -4.85 -30.68
N VAL A 279 8.64 -5.39 -31.90
CA VAL A 279 8.75 -4.56 -33.12
C VAL A 279 7.48 -3.74 -33.32
N GLN A 280 6.33 -4.30 -32.99
CA GLN A 280 5.01 -3.67 -33.03
C GLN A 280 4.12 -4.17 -31.90
N PRO A 281 3.09 -3.40 -31.49
CA PRO A 281 2.12 -3.87 -30.53
C PRO A 281 1.40 -5.14 -31.02
N LEU A 282 1.24 -6.13 -30.14
CA LEU A 282 0.54 -7.37 -30.40
C LEU A 282 -0.92 -7.29 -29.91
N ARG A 283 -1.64 -8.39 -29.97
CA ARG A 283 -3.09 -8.45 -29.67
C ARG A 283 -3.47 -7.92 -28.28
N TYR A 284 -2.65 -8.19 -27.26
CA TYR A 284 -2.93 -7.76 -25.89
C TYR A 284 -1.92 -6.75 -25.40
N ILE A 285 -2.42 -5.75 -24.68
CA ILE A 285 -1.62 -4.70 -24.04
C ILE A 285 -1.79 -4.85 -22.52
N TYR A 286 -0.67 -4.80 -21.80
CA TYR A 286 -0.61 -4.96 -20.35
C TYR A 286 -0.06 -3.69 -19.71
N GLU A 287 -0.78 -3.18 -18.72
CA GLU A 287 -0.33 -2.06 -17.91
C GLU A 287 -0.13 -2.53 -16.47
N PRO A 288 1.09 -2.45 -15.92
CA PRO A 288 1.38 -2.95 -14.58
C PRO A 288 0.63 -2.18 -13.52
N GLY A 289 0.26 -2.90 -12.46
CA GLY A 289 -0.40 -2.35 -11.30
C GLY A 289 0.53 -1.47 -10.45
N PRO A 290 -0.05 -0.74 -9.50
CA PRO A 290 0.69 0.27 -8.73
C PRO A 290 1.83 -0.32 -7.89
N ALA A 291 1.73 -1.55 -7.39
CA ALA A 291 2.81 -2.19 -6.65
C ALA A 291 4.04 -2.43 -7.53
N ILE A 292 3.86 -2.97 -8.74
CA ILE A 292 4.95 -3.16 -9.71
C ILE A 292 5.55 -1.81 -10.13
N MET A 293 4.71 -0.82 -10.41
CA MET A 293 5.16 0.52 -10.79
C MET A 293 6.01 1.16 -9.69
N LYS A 294 5.58 1.06 -8.44
CA LYS A 294 6.32 1.57 -7.27
C LYS A 294 7.60 0.80 -7.02
N ALA A 295 7.59 -0.52 -7.22
CA ALA A 295 8.77 -1.38 -7.05
C ALA A 295 9.85 -1.11 -8.10
N GLY A 296 9.48 -0.57 -9.27
CA GLY A 296 10.41 -0.38 -10.39
C GLY A 296 10.76 -1.70 -11.12
N ALA A 297 9.93 -2.74 -11.00
CA ALA A 297 10.14 -4.07 -11.55
C ALA A 297 9.82 -4.15 -13.06
N PHE A 298 10.37 -3.25 -13.87
CA PHE A 298 9.91 -3.10 -15.26
C PHE A 298 10.44 -4.16 -16.23
N LYS A 299 11.67 -4.59 -16.02
CA LYS A 299 12.28 -5.63 -16.85
C LYS A 299 11.89 -7.03 -16.34
N THR A 300 11.93 -7.21 -15.03
CA THR A 300 11.53 -8.47 -14.38
C THR A 300 10.06 -8.80 -14.66
N THR A 301 9.16 -7.82 -14.70
CA THR A 301 7.76 -8.01 -15.07
C THR A 301 7.64 -8.63 -16.48
N ALA A 302 8.36 -8.10 -17.45
CA ALA A 302 8.32 -8.64 -18.81
C ALA A 302 8.78 -10.10 -18.85
N LEU A 303 9.89 -10.43 -18.16
CA LEU A 303 10.42 -11.79 -18.13
C LEU A 303 9.50 -12.74 -17.35
N HIS A 304 8.99 -12.32 -16.21
CA HIS A 304 8.12 -13.15 -15.36
C HIS A 304 6.83 -13.57 -16.08
N TYR A 305 6.18 -12.63 -16.76
CA TYR A 305 4.94 -12.87 -17.50
C TYR A 305 5.17 -13.25 -18.97
N GLN A 306 6.43 -13.43 -19.41
CA GLN A 306 6.80 -13.74 -20.81
C GLN A 306 6.23 -12.73 -21.81
N LEU A 307 6.25 -11.45 -21.45
CA LEU A 307 5.76 -10.32 -22.23
C LEU A 307 6.92 -9.63 -22.96
N GLN A 308 6.59 -8.89 -24.01
CA GLN A 308 7.51 -7.98 -24.69
C GLN A 308 7.21 -6.53 -24.29
N LYS A 309 8.24 -5.72 -24.06
CA LYS A 309 8.07 -4.28 -23.84
C LYS A 309 7.80 -3.57 -25.15
N LEU A 310 6.98 -2.51 -25.15
CA LEU A 310 6.76 -1.68 -26.35
C LEU A 310 7.95 -0.77 -26.66
N HIS A 311 8.72 -0.38 -25.61
CA HIS A 311 9.95 0.42 -25.73
C HIS A 311 10.73 0.32 -24.43
N THR A 312 12.02 0.58 -24.43
CA THR A 312 12.89 0.49 -23.24
C THR A 312 12.32 1.31 -22.07
N ASN A 313 11.87 2.53 -22.34
CA ASN A 313 11.35 3.46 -21.33
C ASN A 313 9.81 3.47 -21.23
N THR A 314 9.12 2.62 -22.00
CA THR A 314 7.67 2.47 -21.89
C THR A 314 7.35 1.32 -20.95
N HIS A 315 6.49 1.59 -19.96
CA HIS A 315 6.02 0.59 -19.00
C HIS A 315 4.66 0.04 -19.42
N LEU A 316 4.52 -0.25 -20.72
CA LEU A 316 3.46 -1.05 -21.31
C LEU A 316 4.10 -2.28 -21.97
N TYR A 317 3.38 -3.37 -21.90
CA TYR A 317 3.84 -4.65 -22.44
C TYR A 317 2.81 -5.20 -23.41
N THR A 318 3.23 -6.18 -24.21
CA THR A 318 2.35 -6.79 -25.21
C THR A 318 2.63 -8.29 -25.36
N ALA A 319 1.59 -9.03 -25.75
CA ALA A 319 1.66 -10.44 -26.12
C ALA A 319 0.60 -10.78 -27.17
N SER A 320 0.82 -11.87 -27.93
CA SER A 320 -0.14 -12.38 -28.92
C SER A 320 -1.30 -13.18 -28.28
N HIS A 321 -1.10 -13.67 -27.06
CA HIS A 321 -2.07 -14.45 -26.29
C HIS A 321 -2.36 -13.77 -24.95
N LEU A 322 -3.50 -14.09 -24.36
CA LEU A 322 -3.88 -13.61 -23.04
C LEU A 322 -2.99 -14.29 -21.98
N VAL A 323 -2.35 -13.47 -21.14
CA VAL A 323 -1.59 -13.93 -19.97
C VAL A 323 -2.50 -13.84 -18.74
N PRO A 324 -2.89 -14.98 -18.16
CA PRO A 324 -3.71 -14.98 -16.97
C PRO A 324 -2.94 -14.43 -15.78
N GLU A 325 -3.68 -13.94 -14.78
CA GLU A 325 -3.12 -13.49 -13.48
C GLU A 325 -2.06 -12.36 -13.57
N PHE A 326 -2.06 -11.60 -14.67
CA PHE A 326 -1.18 -10.44 -14.79
C PHE A 326 -1.51 -9.43 -13.68
N GLN A 327 -0.50 -9.05 -12.93
CA GLN A 327 -0.63 -8.10 -11.81
C GLN A 327 -0.75 -6.66 -12.33
N GLY A 328 -1.90 -6.33 -12.91
CA GLY A 328 -2.18 -5.04 -13.53
C GLY A 328 -3.49 -5.05 -14.29
N ARG A 329 -3.57 -4.23 -15.33
CA ARG A 329 -4.72 -4.17 -16.22
C ARG A 329 -4.36 -4.79 -17.58
N THR A 330 -5.28 -5.56 -18.14
CA THR A 330 -5.13 -6.20 -19.45
C THR A 330 -6.15 -5.64 -20.41
N PHE A 331 -5.71 -5.38 -21.63
CA PHE A 331 -6.53 -4.79 -22.68
C PHE A 331 -6.35 -5.57 -23.98
N GLU A 332 -7.39 -5.67 -24.78
CA GLU A 332 -7.30 -6.13 -26.17
C GLU A 332 -7.09 -4.94 -27.09
N LEU A 333 -6.05 -4.99 -27.91
CA LEU A 333 -5.74 -3.96 -28.89
C LEU A 333 -6.70 -4.05 -30.07
N ARG A 334 -7.44 -2.97 -30.34
CA ARG A 334 -8.37 -2.86 -31.48
C ARG A 334 -7.71 -2.24 -32.70
N ALA A 335 -6.90 -1.20 -32.47
CA ALA A 335 -6.20 -0.49 -33.57
C ALA A 335 -5.01 0.30 -33.04
N THR A 336 -4.02 0.49 -33.92
CA THR A 336 -2.87 1.37 -33.68
C THR A 336 -2.92 2.54 -34.67
N TYR A 337 -2.83 3.76 -34.15
CA TYR A 337 -2.82 4.99 -34.95
C TYR A 337 -1.49 5.71 -34.74
N THR A 338 -0.87 6.17 -35.85
CA THR A 338 0.27 7.07 -35.76
C THR A 338 -0.17 8.49 -35.38
N PHE A 339 0.75 9.30 -34.83
CA PHE A 339 0.40 10.66 -34.36
C PHE A 339 0.39 11.69 -35.51
N GLY A 340 -0.35 11.39 -36.57
CA GLY A 340 -0.52 12.25 -37.76
C GLY A 340 -1.95 12.73 -37.96
N LYS A 341 -2.17 13.86 -38.64
CA LYS A 341 -3.50 14.49 -38.78
C LYS A 341 -4.56 13.53 -39.34
N ALA A 342 -4.22 12.74 -40.37
CA ALA A 342 -5.15 11.78 -40.96
C ALA A 342 -5.56 10.69 -39.99
N GLN A 343 -4.59 10.11 -39.26
CA GLN A 343 -4.81 9.05 -38.30
C GLN A 343 -5.60 9.54 -37.07
N LEU A 344 -5.35 10.76 -36.60
CA LEU A 344 -6.14 11.39 -35.55
C LEU A 344 -7.60 11.62 -35.96
N LYS A 345 -7.84 11.93 -37.25
CA LYS A 345 -9.20 12.03 -37.80
C LYS A 345 -9.87 10.66 -37.84
N ALA A 346 -9.15 9.60 -38.27
CA ALA A 346 -9.65 8.23 -38.29
C ALA A 346 -10.01 7.74 -36.89
N LEU A 347 -9.16 7.97 -35.90
CA LEU A 347 -9.45 7.62 -34.50
C LEU A 347 -10.75 8.30 -33.99
N ARG A 348 -10.96 9.58 -34.32
CA ARG A 348 -12.18 10.32 -33.95
C ARG A 348 -13.44 9.77 -34.60
N SER A 349 -13.35 9.18 -35.78
CA SER A 349 -14.53 8.55 -36.42
C SER A 349 -14.94 7.24 -35.74
N VAL A 350 -14.02 6.60 -34.99
CA VAL A 350 -14.32 5.38 -34.22
C VAL A 350 -14.94 5.72 -32.88
N THR A 351 -14.39 6.73 -32.16
CA THR A 351 -14.93 7.10 -30.85
C THR A 351 -14.78 8.58 -30.55
N THR A 352 -15.74 9.13 -29.81
CA THR A 352 -15.73 10.48 -29.25
C THR A 352 -15.58 10.48 -27.73
N GLN A 353 -15.48 9.27 -27.13
CA GLN A 353 -15.35 9.09 -25.70
C GLN A 353 -14.36 7.95 -25.39
N ALA A 354 -13.34 8.22 -24.57
CA ALA A 354 -12.37 7.22 -24.17
C ALA A 354 -11.62 7.62 -22.88
N ASN A 355 -11.19 6.62 -22.14
CA ASN A 355 -10.21 6.78 -21.07
C ASN A 355 -8.82 6.96 -21.70
N LEU A 356 -8.14 8.06 -21.41
CA LEU A 356 -6.86 8.40 -22.03
C LEU A 356 -5.71 8.31 -21.02
N ALA A 357 -4.69 7.54 -21.34
CA ALA A 357 -3.46 7.42 -20.57
C ALA A 357 -2.23 7.75 -21.43
N VAL A 358 -1.24 8.37 -20.81
CA VAL A 358 0.04 8.72 -21.43
C VAL A 358 1.16 7.93 -20.80
N ARG A 359 1.95 7.23 -21.62
CA ARG A 359 3.10 6.44 -21.18
C ARG A 359 4.28 6.65 -22.11
N ASN A 360 5.29 7.38 -21.64
CA ASN A 360 6.46 7.78 -22.45
C ASN A 360 6.07 8.49 -23.76
N PHE A 361 5.37 9.62 -23.64
CA PHE A 361 4.85 10.37 -24.78
C PHE A 361 5.00 11.89 -24.54
N PRO A 362 5.32 12.70 -25.55
CA PRO A 362 5.69 14.11 -25.37
C PRO A 362 4.52 15.08 -25.19
N ALA A 363 3.32 14.60 -24.84
CA ALA A 363 2.16 15.46 -24.59
C ALA A 363 1.42 15.01 -23.32
N SER A 364 0.77 15.95 -22.63
CA SER A 364 -0.07 15.64 -21.47
C SER A 364 -1.43 15.07 -21.90
N VAL A 365 -2.09 14.37 -20.96
CA VAL A 365 -3.46 13.84 -21.13
C VAL A 365 -4.42 14.96 -21.57
N ASP A 366 -4.38 16.12 -20.90
CA ASP A 366 -5.28 17.25 -21.20
C ASP A 366 -5.06 17.83 -22.59
N SER A 367 -3.80 17.96 -23.02
CA SER A 367 -3.44 18.43 -24.35
C SER A 367 -3.96 17.47 -25.43
N LEU A 368 -3.75 16.16 -25.23
CA LEU A 368 -4.23 15.14 -26.16
C LEU A 368 -5.76 15.06 -26.19
N ARG A 369 -6.42 15.15 -25.04
CA ARG A 369 -7.89 15.15 -24.93
C ARG A 369 -8.50 16.30 -25.73
N LYS A 370 -7.97 17.51 -25.59
CA LYS A 370 -8.38 18.69 -26.38
C LYS A 370 -8.14 18.48 -27.87
N ARG A 371 -6.94 18.00 -28.24
CA ARG A 371 -6.56 17.75 -29.65
C ARG A 371 -7.42 16.68 -30.32
N LEU A 372 -7.73 15.60 -29.55
CA LEU A 372 -8.57 14.48 -30.01
C LEU A 372 -10.08 14.79 -29.87
N LYS A 373 -10.47 15.87 -29.19
CA LYS A 373 -11.87 16.23 -28.90
C LYS A 373 -12.63 15.06 -28.22
N LEU A 374 -11.98 14.36 -27.29
CA LEU A 374 -12.54 13.23 -26.58
C LEU A 374 -13.17 13.65 -25.25
N ARG A 375 -14.33 13.08 -24.94
CA ARG A 375 -14.91 13.07 -23.60
C ARG A 375 -14.25 11.95 -22.79
N ASP A 376 -14.23 12.10 -21.45
CA ASP A 376 -13.72 11.06 -20.54
C ASP A 376 -14.69 9.91 -20.37
N GLY A 377 -14.16 8.67 -20.11
CA GLY A 377 -14.96 7.48 -19.88
C GLY A 377 -15.30 6.70 -21.15
N GLY A 378 -16.34 5.86 -21.06
CA GLY A 378 -16.72 4.93 -22.14
C GLY A 378 -15.91 3.62 -22.12
N PRO A 379 -16.17 2.68 -23.06
CA PRO A 379 -15.55 1.36 -23.06
C PRO A 379 -14.11 1.35 -23.56
N TYR A 380 -13.72 2.37 -24.32
CA TYR A 380 -12.38 2.43 -24.92
C TYR A 380 -11.34 3.03 -24.00
N TYR A 381 -10.13 2.48 -24.10
CA TYR A 381 -8.90 3.03 -23.54
C TYR A 381 -7.95 3.42 -24.68
N ILE A 382 -7.34 4.58 -24.59
CA ILE A 382 -6.33 5.03 -25.55
C ILE A 382 -5.03 5.25 -24.79
N PHE A 383 -4.00 4.46 -25.13
CA PHE A 383 -2.64 4.65 -24.63
C PHE A 383 -1.84 5.46 -25.67
N ALA A 384 -1.45 6.68 -25.30
CA ALA A 384 -0.48 7.45 -26.07
C ALA A 384 0.93 7.05 -25.61
N THR A 385 1.72 6.47 -26.51
CA THR A 385 3.01 5.87 -26.16
C THR A 385 4.06 6.00 -27.26
N THR A 386 5.31 5.72 -26.92
CA THR A 386 6.44 5.58 -27.85
C THR A 386 6.74 4.10 -28.06
N LEU A 387 6.91 3.70 -29.33
CA LEU A 387 7.23 2.34 -29.75
C LEU A 387 8.75 2.12 -29.86
N ALA A 388 9.17 0.88 -30.16
CA ALA A 388 10.56 0.46 -30.23
C ALA A 388 11.43 1.31 -31.19
N ASP A 389 10.86 1.71 -32.32
CA ASP A 389 11.50 2.53 -33.36
C ASP A 389 11.53 4.05 -33.03
N GLY A 390 11.05 4.44 -31.86
CA GLY A 390 10.91 5.83 -31.44
C GLY A 390 9.65 6.53 -31.98
N SER A 391 8.83 5.87 -32.77
CA SER A 391 7.59 6.45 -33.29
C SER A 391 6.54 6.63 -32.19
N HIS A 392 5.69 7.63 -32.36
CA HIS A 392 4.60 7.93 -31.46
C HIS A 392 3.29 7.31 -31.94
N ALA A 393 2.66 6.52 -31.09
CA ALA A 393 1.43 5.81 -31.39
C ALA A 393 0.33 6.06 -30.36
N LEU A 394 -0.92 5.95 -30.84
CA LEU A 394 -2.13 5.89 -30.03
C LEU A 394 -2.71 4.47 -30.17
N LEU A 395 -2.72 3.72 -29.11
CA LEU A 395 -3.25 2.35 -29.06
C LEU A 395 -4.70 2.42 -28.58
N LEU A 396 -5.65 2.10 -29.46
CA LEU A 396 -7.07 1.98 -29.10
C LEU A 396 -7.33 0.57 -28.57
N CYS A 397 -7.77 0.47 -27.34
CA CYS A 397 -7.91 -0.77 -26.62
C CYS A 397 -9.29 -0.90 -25.94
N GLU A 398 -9.70 -2.11 -25.64
CA GLU A 398 -10.82 -2.43 -24.74
C GLU A 398 -10.31 -3.25 -23.57
N HIS A 399 -10.91 -3.07 -22.40
CA HIS A 399 -10.56 -3.84 -21.21
C HIS A 399 -11.03 -5.29 -21.37
N VAL A 400 -10.17 -6.26 -21.00
CA VAL A 400 -10.49 -7.71 -21.05
C VAL A 400 -11.18 -8.13 -19.76
#